data_7b2f8bbaa2cee39db42b535b710aeb3e
#
_entry.id   7b2f8bbaa2cee39db42b535b710aeb3e
#
_cell.length_a   1.000
_cell.length_b   1.000
_cell.length_c   1.000
_cell.angle_alpha   90.00
_cell.angle_beta   90.00
_cell.angle_gamma   90.00
#
_symmetry.space_group_name_H-M   'P 1'
#
loop_
_entity.id
_entity.type
_entity.pdbx_description
1 polymer ?
#
loop_
_entity_poly.entity_id
_entity_poly.type
_entity_poly.pdbx_seq_one_letter_code
_entity_poly.pdbx_strand_id
1 'polypeptide(L)'
;MHEIRPRRAPTALRALSLAVLLVVTSAAPALAAGKPGYPDKVVWSGTTWDIKTSRSAVGPGPNVFDKANVFLDAAGDLHLRVAKNSTGTWTCAEIIGSTSYGYGTYTFTLASSVGALDPNVVLGFFTWSDKAPYAHREIDVEFARWGSAADPTNAQYVVQPATTAGHLDRFAQPAVTASSHSFTWRPGQISWESRDGAGGVIANYSYTGSDVPKPGDERVRLNSWLFNGAAPTNSLAAEVTVSSFTFTP
;
A
#
# COMPACT_ATOMS: atom_id res chain seq x y z
N MET A 1 -56.94 6.09 -70.69
CA MET A 1 -56.56 6.93 -69.53
C MET A 1 -56.86 6.11 -68.28
N HIS A 2 -55.85 5.50 -67.72
CA HIS A 2 -55.94 4.71 -66.44
C HIS A 2 -55.13 5.45 -65.37
N GLU A 3 -55.85 5.92 -64.38
CA GLU A 3 -55.32 6.68 -63.27
C GLU A 3 -54.71 5.67 -62.23
N ILE A 4 -53.41 5.75 -62.00
CA ILE A 4 -52.72 4.92 -61.05
C ILE A 4 -52.65 5.70 -59.70
N ARG A 5 -53.39 5.21 -58.69
CA ARG A 5 -53.31 5.73 -57.32
C ARG A 5 -52.05 5.19 -56.61
N PRO A 6 -51.33 6.03 -55.90
CA PRO A 6 -50.15 5.56 -55.13
C PRO A 6 -50.58 4.83 -53.85
N ARG A 7 -49.96 3.67 -53.61
CA ARG A 7 -50.10 2.90 -52.38
C ARG A 7 -49.35 3.60 -51.20
N ARG A 8 -50.08 3.83 -50.12
CA ARG A 8 -49.47 4.27 -48.80
C ARG A 8 -48.64 3.15 -48.24
N ALA A 9 -47.40 3.49 -47.85
CA ALA A 9 -46.51 2.63 -47.08
C ALA A 9 -46.96 2.57 -45.59
N PRO A 10 -46.77 1.44 -44.87
CA PRO A 10 -47.11 1.36 -43.47
C PRO A 10 -46.06 2.08 -42.59
N THR A 11 -46.55 2.89 -41.69
CA THR A 11 -45.76 3.61 -40.68
C THR A 11 -45.24 2.59 -39.65
N ALA A 12 -43.93 2.31 -39.68
CA ALA A 12 -43.29 1.50 -38.65
C ALA A 12 -43.20 2.27 -37.35
N LEU A 13 -43.93 1.80 -36.34
CA LEU A 13 -43.83 2.28 -34.96
C LEU A 13 -42.45 1.81 -34.38
N ARG A 14 -41.50 2.74 -34.23
CA ARG A 14 -40.25 2.47 -33.53
C ARG A 14 -40.54 2.46 -32.04
N ALA A 15 -40.49 1.29 -31.41
CA ALA A 15 -40.46 1.14 -29.97
C ALA A 15 -39.13 1.69 -29.44
N LEU A 16 -39.20 2.78 -28.68
CA LEU A 16 -38.06 3.36 -27.98
C LEU A 16 -37.85 2.54 -26.70
N SER A 17 -36.92 1.61 -26.73
CA SER A 17 -36.50 0.89 -25.53
C SER A 17 -35.68 1.83 -24.64
N LEU A 18 -36.28 2.29 -23.55
CA LEU A 18 -35.59 3.05 -22.50
C LEU A 18 -34.75 2.07 -21.68
N ALA A 19 -33.46 1.98 -21.96
CA ALA A 19 -32.51 1.25 -21.12
C ALA A 19 -32.29 2.09 -19.85
N VAL A 20 -32.89 1.68 -18.73
CA VAL A 20 -32.59 2.22 -17.41
C VAL A 20 -31.22 1.68 -17.00
N LEU A 21 -30.19 2.51 -17.11
CA LEU A 21 -28.87 2.22 -16.58
C LEU A 21 -28.93 2.32 -15.04
N LEU A 22 -29.03 1.18 -14.38
CA LEU A 22 -28.93 1.11 -12.92
C LEU A 22 -27.48 1.38 -12.53
N VAL A 23 -27.13 2.61 -12.18
CA VAL A 23 -25.85 2.96 -11.57
C VAL A 23 -25.91 2.42 -10.14
N VAL A 24 -25.38 1.24 -9.92
CA VAL A 24 -25.10 0.73 -8.59
C VAL A 24 -23.90 1.51 -8.06
N THR A 25 -24.15 2.62 -7.39
CA THR A 25 -23.12 3.26 -6.55
C THR A 25 -22.91 2.35 -5.36
N SER A 26 -21.85 1.54 -5.38
CA SER A 26 -21.35 0.89 -4.20
C SER A 26 -20.84 2.00 -3.26
N ALA A 27 -21.68 2.45 -2.34
CA ALA A 27 -21.22 3.23 -1.21
C ALA A 27 -20.26 2.34 -0.43
N ALA A 28 -18.95 2.64 -0.48
CA ALA A 28 -18.02 2.07 0.46
C ALA A 28 -18.59 2.33 1.87
N PRO A 29 -18.64 1.31 2.75
CA PRO A 29 -19.15 1.52 4.09
C PRO A 29 -18.33 2.63 4.73
N ALA A 30 -18.99 3.75 5.07
CA ALA A 30 -18.40 4.78 5.90
C ALA A 30 -18.13 4.11 7.25
N LEU A 31 -16.87 3.76 7.52
CA LEU A 31 -16.47 3.26 8.81
C LEU A 31 -16.74 4.37 9.83
N ALA A 32 -17.70 4.10 10.69
CA ALA A 32 -18.08 4.99 11.76
C ALA A 32 -16.83 5.29 12.60
N ALA A 33 -16.41 6.55 12.57
CA ALA A 33 -15.39 7.08 13.46
C ALA A 33 -15.78 6.76 14.92
N GLY A 34 -14.86 6.21 15.68
CA GLY A 34 -14.96 6.15 17.14
C GLY A 34 -15.78 5.02 17.74
N LYS A 35 -15.80 3.80 17.18
CA LYS A 35 -16.25 2.65 17.96
C LYS A 35 -15.22 2.28 19.03
N PRO A 36 -15.58 2.23 20.33
CA PRO A 36 -14.78 1.57 21.34
C PRO A 36 -14.61 0.10 20.91
N GLY A 37 -13.40 -0.39 20.73
CA GLY A 37 -13.17 -1.80 20.50
C GLY A 37 -12.32 -2.20 19.28
N TYR A 38 -11.64 -1.29 18.59
CA TYR A 38 -10.61 -1.71 17.65
C TYR A 38 -9.50 -2.43 18.43
N PRO A 39 -9.05 -3.62 17.98
CA PRO A 39 -8.01 -4.38 18.67
C PRO A 39 -6.67 -3.63 18.62
N ASP A 40 -5.83 -3.84 19.64
CA ASP A 40 -4.45 -3.37 19.62
C ASP A 40 -3.52 -4.33 18.88
N LYS A 41 -4.04 -5.48 18.48
CA LYS A 41 -3.34 -6.54 17.75
C LYS A 41 -4.25 -7.15 16.69
N VAL A 42 -3.60 -7.64 15.63
CA VAL A 42 -4.25 -8.44 14.59
C VAL A 42 -3.44 -9.71 14.35
N VAL A 43 -4.11 -10.83 14.08
CA VAL A 43 -3.48 -12.07 13.59
C VAL A 43 -3.72 -12.12 12.10
N TRP A 44 -2.63 -12.02 11.33
CA TRP A 44 -2.68 -12.00 9.89
C TRP A 44 -1.46 -12.73 9.30
N SER A 45 -1.66 -13.48 8.21
CA SER A 45 -0.62 -14.29 7.57
C SER A 45 0.13 -15.20 8.56
N GLY A 46 -0.59 -15.80 9.53
CA GLY A 46 -0.01 -16.70 10.54
C GLY A 46 0.85 -16.02 11.61
N THR A 47 0.92 -14.69 11.60
CA THR A 47 1.73 -13.89 12.53
C THR A 47 0.83 -12.95 13.34
N THR A 48 1.20 -12.70 14.60
CA THR A 48 0.58 -11.67 15.42
C THR A 48 1.29 -10.34 15.17
N TRP A 49 0.51 -9.29 14.98
CA TRP A 49 0.97 -7.93 14.72
C TRP A 49 0.41 -6.98 15.77
N ASP A 50 1.26 -6.16 16.36
CA ASP A 50 0.85 -5.00 17.16
C ASP A 50 0.38 -3.88 16.22
N ILE A 51 -0.72 -3.19 16.57
CA ILE A 51 -1.20 -2.05 15.79
C ILE A 51 -0.73 -0.76 16.46
N LYS A 52 0.02 0.05 15.73
CA LYS A 52 0.53 1.33 16.23
C LYS A 52 -0.60 2.33 16.44
N THR A 53 -0.60 2.97 17.59
CA THR A 53 -1.51 4.05 17.93
C THR A 53 -0.72 5.18 18.60
N SER A 54 -0.97 6.43 18.23
CA SER A 54 -0.34 7.58 18.85
C SER A 54 -1.37 8.67 19.17
N ARG A 55 -1.15 9.39 20.29
CA ARG A 55 -2.01 10.51 20.69
C ARG A 55 -1.53 11.85 20.09
N SER A 56 -0.32 11.89 19.62
CA SER A 56 0.33 13.05 19.00
C SER A 56 1.11 12.59 17.79
N ALA A 57 1.61 13.54 17.02
CA ALA A 57 2.43 13.26 15.85
C ALA A 57 3.75 12.59 16.23
N VAL A 58 4.07 11.49 15.54
CA VAL A 58 5.30 10.69 15.68
C VAL A 58 5.82 10.30 14.30
N GLY A 59 7.05 9.74 14.25
CA GLY A 59 7.64 9.23 13.01
C GLY A 59 6.97 7.94 12.46
N PRO A 60 7.10 7.69 11.13
CA PRO A 60 7.62 8.62 10.16
C PRO A 60 6.70 9.85 10.08
N GLY A 61 7.30 11.03 9.88
CA GLY A 61 6.38 12.01 10.01
C GLY A 61 6.59 13.43 9.90
N PRO A 62 5.67 14.31 10.46
CA PRO A 62 4.84 14.14 11.68
C PRO A 62 3.44 13.54 11.40
N ASN A 63 3.19 12.32 11.84
CA ASN A 63 1.90 11.64 11.61
C ASN A 63 1.27 11.13 12.92
N VAL A 64 -0.07 11.11 12.94
CA VAL A 64 -0.86 10.47 14.00
C VAL A 64 -1.28 9.09 13.49
N PHE A 65 -1.05 8.04 14.28
CA PHE A 65 -1.46 6.68 13.94
C PHE A 65 -2.70 6.28 14.72
N ASP A 66 -3.66 5.67 14.01
CA ASP A 66 -4.92 5.24 14.59
C ASP A 66 -5.23 3.80 14.19
N LYS A 67 -5.47 2.94 15.19
CA LYS A 67 -5.83 1.54 14.97
C LYS A 67 -7.13 1.35 14.16
N ALA A 68 -7.98 2.35 14.07
CA ALA A 68 -9.16 2.35 13.20
C ALA A 68 -8.81 2.28 11.70
N ASN A 69 -7.56 2.54 11.34
CA ASN A 69 -7.04 2.46 9.98
C ASN A 69 -6.48 1.08 9.62
N VAL A 70 -6.56 0.10 10.53
CA VAL A 70 -6.08 -1.27 10.33
C VAL A 70 -7.22 -2.25 10.57
N PHE A 71 -7.55 -3.07 9.57
CA PHE A 71 -8.57 -4.11 9.72
C PHE A 71 -8.35 -5.24 8.72
N LEU A 72 -8.97 -6.39 8.97
CA LEU A 72 -9.08 -7.49 8.01
C LEU A 72 -10.48 -7.45 7.39
N ASP A 73 -10.55 -7.72 6.10
CA ASP A 73 -11.83 -7.94 5.41
C ASP A 73 -12.33 -9.39 5.59
N ALA A 74 -13.45 -9.71 4.94
CA ALA A 74 -14.05 -11.05 5.02
C ALA A 74 -13.21 -12.14 4.31
N ALA A 75 -12.33 -11.76 3.39
CA ALA A 75 -11.38 -12.66 2.74
C ALA A 75 -10.13 -12.91 3.62
N GLY A 76 -9.94 -12.11 4.65
CA GLY A 76 -8.77 -12.14 5.52
C GLY A 76 -7.63 -11.26 5.03
N ASP A 77 -7.86 -10.41 4.04
CA ASP A 77 -6.87 -9.45 3.53
C ASP A 77 -6.73 -8.27 4.50
N LEU A 78 -5.50 -7.81 4.67
CA LEU A 78 -5.17 -6.69 5.54
C LEU A 78 -5.38 -5.37 4.80
N HIS A 79 -6.10 -4.45 5.43
CA HIS A 79 -6.30 -3.09 4.96
C HIS A 79 -5.50 -2.10 5.81
N LEU A 80 -4.73 -1.23 5.14
CA LEU A 80 -4.01 -0.11 5.72
C LEU A 80 -4.53 1.19 5.11
N ARG A 81 -5.00 2.12 5.96
CA ARG A 81 -5.65 3.35 5.51
C ARG A 81 -4.91 4.60 5.97
N VAL A 82 -5.01 5.63 5.14
CA VAL A 82 -4.82 7.03 5.53
C VAL A 82 -6.18 7.69 5.43
N ALA A 83 -6.76 8.08 6.55
CA ALA A 83 -8.11 8.63 6.60
C ALA A 83 -8.28 9.68 7.70
N LYS A 84 -9.30 10.53 7.59
CA LYS A 84 -9.67 11.43 8.66
C LYS A 84 -10.41 10.67 9.77
N ASN A 85 -10.02 10.93 11.01
CA ASN A 85 -10.78 10.48 12.18
C ASN A 85 -12.03 11.36 12.42
N SER A 86 -12.78 11.07 13.48
CA SER A 86 -14.01 11.81 13.84
C SER A 86 -13.82 13.29 14.14
N THR A 87 -12.59 13.72 14.44
CA THR A 87 -12.26 15.14 14.67
C THR A 87 -11.79 15.85 13.41
N GLY A 88 -11.75 15.15 12.26
CA GLY A 88 -11.25 15.69 10.98
C GLY A 88 -9.73 15.65 10.82
N THR A 89 -9.01 15.06 11.78
CA THR A 89 -7.55 14.89 11.72
C THR A 89 -7.19 13.72 10.82
N TRP A 90 -6.25 13.92 9.89
CA TRP A 90 -5.69 12.83 9.12
C TRP A 90 -4.89 11.89 10.02
N THR A 91 -5.16 10.60 9.90
CA THR A 91 -4.50 9.53 10.66
C THR A 91 -4.02 8.42 9.73
N CYS A 92 -2.98 7.74 10.14
CA CYS A 92 -2.21 6.77 9.38
C CYS A 92 -2.34 5.37 9.99
N ALA A 93 -1.86 4.36 9.27
CA ALA A 93 -1.82 2.97 9.71
C ALA A 93 -0.39 2.47 9.84
N GLU A 94 -0.12 1.64 10.87
CA GLU A 94 1.10 0.83 10.95
C GLU A 94 0.83 -0.43 11.75
N ILE A 95 1.34 -1.57 11.27
CA ILE A 95 1.42 -2.81 12.02
C ILE A 95 2.88 -3.25 12.20
N ILE A 96 3.15 -3.91 13.32
CA ILE A 96 4.49 -4.29 13.75
C ILE A 96 4.47 -5.78 14.11
N GLY A 97 5.22 -6.59 13.39
CA GLY A 97 5.32 -8.03 13.64
C GLY A 97 5.85 -8.33 15.03
N SER A 98 5.37 -9.39 15.66
CA SER A 98 5.81 -9.83 16.98
C SER A 98 7.17 -10.54 16.98
N THR A 99 7.64 -10.97 15.79
CA THR A 99 8.84 -11.80 15.62
C THR A 99 9.94 -11.03 14.89
N SER A 100 11.19 -11.20 15.36
CA SER A 100 12.40 -10.87 14.59
C SER A 100 12.82 -12.12 13.82
N TYR A 101 12.89 -12.00 12.50
CA TYR A 101 13.17 -13.16 11.63
C TYR A 101 14.64 -13.25 11.23
N GLY A 102 15.34 -12.12 11.12
CA GLY A 102 16.74 -12.08 10.70
C GLY A 102 16.94 -12.34 9.20
N TYR A 103 18.02 -13.02 8.86
CA TYR A 103 18.32 -13.35 7.45
C TYR A 103 17.27 -14.27 6.86
N GLY A 104 16.90 -14.01 5.61
CA GLY A 104 15.89 -14.74 4.86
C GLY A 104 15.20 -13.88 3.83
N THR A 105 14.15 -14.41 3.23
CA THR A 105 13.32 -13.72 2.23
C THR A 105 12.00 -13.30 2.84
N TYR A 106 11.73 -12.00 2.78
CA TYR A 106 10.50 -11.35 3.18
C TYR A 106 9.69 -11.04 1.93
N THR A 107 8.46 -11.52 1.86
CA THR A 107 7.60 -11.30 0.69
C THR A 107 6.25 -10.76 1.12
N PHE A 108 5.79 -9.69 0.45
CA PHE A 108 4.49 -9.06 0.62
C PHE A 108 3.72 -9.12 -0.69
N THR A 109 2.46 -9.50 -0.61
CA THR A 109 1.58 -9.55 -1.78
C THR A 109 0.47 -8.52 -1.63
N LEU A 110 0.36 -7.64 -2.61
CA LEU A 110 -0.68 -6.62 -2.68
C LEU A 110 -1.88 -7.14 -3.49
N ALA A 111 -3.08 -6.86 -2.98
CA ALA A 111 -4.35 -7.11 -3.66
C ALA A 111 -4.99 -5.81 -4.18
N SER A 112 -4.30 -4.68 -4.08
CA SER A 112 -4.71 -3.39 -4.63
C SER A 112 -3.58 -2.70 -5.37
N SER A 113 -3.94 -1.79 -6.29
CA SER A 113 -2.95 -1.01 -7.04
C SER A 113 -2.30 0.06 -6.14
N VAL A 114 -0.97 0.14 -6.19
CA VAL A 114 -0.18 1.18 -5.52
C VAL A 114 0.54 2.11 -6.49
N GLY A 115 0.47 1.83 -7.80
CA GLY A 115 1.12 2.66 -8.83
C GLY A 115 0.51 4.06 -8.98
N ALA A 116 -0.70 4.28 -8.48
CA ALA A 116 -1.44 5.55 -8.56
C ALA A 116 -1.75 6.16 -7.18
N LEU A 117 -0.97 5.83 -6.14
CA LEU A 117 -1.10 6.48 -4.85
C LEU A 117 -0.93 8.00 -4.97
N ASP A 118 -1.68 8.74 -4.13
CA ASP A 118 -1.53 10.19 -4.03
C ASP A 118 -0.07 10.56 -3.72
N PRO A 119 0.49 11.64 -4.30
CA PRO A 119 1.90 12.00 -4.11
C PRO A 119 2.33 12.14 -2.65
N ASN A 120 1.41 12.49 -1.74
CA ASN A 120 1.68 12.64 -0.32
C ASN A 120 1.50 11.33 0.48
N VAL A 121 0.97 10.26 -0.14
CA VAL A 121 0.78 8.97 0.53
C VAL A 121 2.00 8.09 0.29
N VAL A 122 2.50 7.51 1.37
CA VAL A 122 3.60 6.53 1.36
C VAL A 122 3.09 5.21 1.89
N LEU A 123 3.41 4.13 1.21
CA LEU A 123 3.26 2.76 1.71
C LEU A 123 4.65 2.17 1.88
N GLY A 124 4.94 1.64 3.07
CA GLY A 124 6.22 1.02 3.40
C GLY A 124 6.08 -0.42 3.88
N PHE A 125 6.99 -1.28 3.41
CA PHE A 125 7.25 -2.62 3.92
C PHE A 125 8.71 -2.67 4.34
N PHE A 126 8.99 -2.85 5.62
CA PHE A 126 10.34 -2.67 6.11
C PHE A 126 10.65 -3.49 7.37
N THR A 127 11.93 -3.61 7.66
CA THR A 127 12.43 -4.04 8.97
C THR A 127 12.83 -2.82 9.78
N TRP A 128 12.69 -2.90 11.11
CA TRP A 128 13.09 -1.84 12.02
C TRP A 128 13.43 -2.37 13.40
N SER A 129 14.57 -1.91 13.93
CA SER A 129 14.94 -2.05 15.33
C SER A 129 14.84 -0.70 16.06
N ASP A 130 14.32 -0.69 17.27
CA ASP A 130 14.34 0.52 18.11
C ASP A 130 15.75 0.88 18.58
N LYS A 131 16.76 0.01 18.33
CA LYS A 131 18.16 0.27 18.58
C LYS A 131 18.86 0.86 17.37
N ALA A 132 19.71 1.85 17.59
CA ALA A 132 20.41 2.61 16.55
C ALA A 132 21.43 1.86 15.67
N PRO A 133 22.11 0.76 16.08
CA PRO A 133 23.11 0.10 15.25
C PRO A 133 22.56 -0.27 13.86
N TYR A 134 23.41 -0.11 12.84
CA TYR A 134 23.08 -0.35 11.42
C TYR A 134 21.87 0.45 10.92
N ALA A 135 21.80 1.75 11.32
CA ALA A 135 20.67 2.61 10.97
C ALA A 135 19.32 1.91 11.24
N HIS A 136 19.15 1.40 12.47
CA HIS A 136 17.98 0.67 12.93
C HIS A 136 17.71 -0.67 12.21
N ARG A 137 18.67 -1.21 11.45
CA ARG A 137 18.53 -2.41 10.62
C ARG A 137 17.37 -2.31 9.63
N GLU A 138 17.19 -1.11 9.09
CA GLU A 138 16.08 -0.80 8.20
C GLU A 138 16.40 -1.19 6.77
N ILE A 139 15.53 -2.05 6.21
CA ILE A 139 15.54 -2.50 4.81
C ILE A 139 14.12 -2.31 4.32
N ASP A 140 13.97 -1.55 3.22
CA ASP A 140 12.67 -1.05 2.79
C ASP A 140 12.31 -1.51 1.38
N VAL A 141 11.00 -1.67 1.16
CA VAL A 141 10.30 -1.52 -0.10
C VAL A 141 9.24 -0.44 0.12
N GLU A 142 9.35 0.68 -0.58
CA GLU A 142 8.45 1.81 -0.39
C GLU A 142 7.79 2.22 -1.71
N PHE A 143 6.53 2.66 -1.63
CA PHE A 143 5.76 3.23 -2.73
C PHE A 143 5.45 4.67 -2.38
N ALA A 144 6.12 5.61 -3.05
CA ALA A 144 6.02 7.03 -2.77
C ALA A 144 6.50 7.89 -3.93
N ARG A 145 5.83 9.04 -4.12
CA ARG A 145 6.30 10.15 -4.95
C ARG A 145 6.88 11.30 -4.12
N TRP A 146 6.95 11.14 -2.82
CA TRP A 146 7.55 12.11 -1.89
C TRP A 146 7.05 13.55 -2.10
N GLY A 147 5.74 13.71 -2.28
CA GLY A 147 5.08 14.99 -2.52
C GLY A 147 5.16 15.52 -3.96
N SER A 148 5.85 14.84 -4.86
CA SER A 148 6.01 15.27 -6.26
C SER A 148 5.13 14.48 -7.21
N ALA A 149 4.02 15.08 -7.66
CA ALA A 149 3.14 14.46 -8.66
C ALA A 149 3.84 14.23 -10.02
N ALA A 150 4.87 15.01 -10.31
CA ALA A 150 5.63 14.94 -11.56
C ALA A 150 6.76 13.89 -11.55
N ASP A 151 7.06 13.28 -10.39
CA ASP A 151 8.09 12.25 -10.30
C ASP A 151 7.67 11.01 -11.11
N PRO A 152 8.43 10.60 -12.14
CA PRO A 152 8.10 9.42 -12.94
C PRO A 152 8.31 8.12 -12.18
N THR A 153 9.12 8.15 -11.09
CA THR A 153 9.33 7.03 -10.19
C THR A 153 8.41 7.17 -8.97
N ASN A 154 7.80 6.07 -8.57
CA ASN A 154 6.83 6.05 -7.46
C ASN A 154 7.07 4.89 -6.51
N ALA A 155 8.22 4.24 -6.60
CA ALA A 155 8.65 3.19 -5.71
C ALA A 155 10.17 3.19 -5.53
N GLN A 156 10.63 2.57 -4.46
CA GLN A 156 12.06 2.44 -4.18
C GLN A 156 12.39 1.23 -3.32
N TYR A 157 13.63 0.76 -3.46
CA TYR A 157 14.31 -0.16 -2.58
C TYR A 157 15.37 0.59 -1.79
N VAL A 158 15.45 0.33 -0.49
CA VAL A 158 16.41 1.05 0.36
C VAL A 158 17.02 0.09 1.38
N VAL A 159 18.28 0.29 1.67
CA VAL A 159 18.89 -0.07 2.95
C VAL A 159 19.39 1.21 3.60
N GLN A 160 18.98 1.47 4.83
CA GLN A 160 19.33 2.73 5.48
C GLN A 160 20.80 2.79 5.92
N PRO A 161 21.44 3.99 5.84
CA PRO A 161 20.86 5.28 5.43
C PRO A 161 20.83 5.45 3.91
N ALA A 162 19.69 5.88 3.37
CA ALA A 162 19.45 6.06 1.93
C ALA A 162 20.42 7.02 1.24
N THR A 163 21.14 7.84 2.00
CA THR A 163 22.14 8.80 1.46
C THR A 163 23.48 8.17 1.10
N THR A 164 23.72 6.93 1.50
CA THR A 164 24.92 6.19 1.12
C THR A 164 24.80 5.73 -0.34
N ALA A 165 25.88 5.84 -1.08
CA ALA A 165 25.89 5.43 -2.50
C ALA A 165 25.53 3.94 -2.64
N GLY A 166 24.60 3.63 -3.53
CA GLY A 166 24.10 2.28 -3.77
C GLY A 166 23.06 1.78 -2.76
N HIS A 167 22.72 2.56 -1.72
CA HIS A 167 21.70 2.16 -0.75
C HIS A 167 20.27 2.38 -1.21
N LEU A 168 20.05 3.10 -2.29
CA LEU A 168 18.73 3.44 -2.81
C LEU A 168 18.68 3.18 -4.31
N ASP A 169 17.62 2.50 -4.74
CA ASP A 169 17.23 2.36 -6.14
C ASP A 169 15.76 2.73 -6.31
N ARG A 170 15.46 3.62 -7.29
CA ARG A 170 14.09 4.07 -7.56
C ARG A 170 13.58 3.49 -8.86
N PHE A 171 12.33 3.07 -8.86
CA PHE A 171 11.67 2.49 -10.04
C PHE A 171 10.24 3.00 -10.22
N ALA A 172 9.67 2.71 -11.40
CA ALA A 172 8.28 2.97 -11.70
C ALA A 172 7.44 1.71 -11.44
N GLN A 173 6.57 1.76 -10.43
CA GLN A 173 5.57 0.74 -10.15
C GLN A 173 4.35 0.99 -11.02
N PRO A 174 3.95 0.08 -11.92
CA PRO A 174 2.76 0.24 -12.72
C PRO A 174 1.48 0.13 -11.89
N ALA A 175 0.37 0.66 -12.43
CA ALA A 175 -0.95 0.58 -11.79
C ALA A 175 -1.60 -0.79 -12.04
N VAL A 176 -0.96 -1.86 -11.57
CA VAL A 176 -1.49 -3.23 -11.60
C VAL A 176 -2.32 -3.50 -10.35
N THR A 177 -3.36 -4.35 -10.46
CA THR A 177 -4.28 -4.66 -9.36
C THR A 177 -3.70 -5.64 -8.34
N ALA A 178 -2.68 -6.42 -8.73
CA ALA A 178 -1.98 -7.34 -7.85
C ALA A 178 -0.47 -7.29 -8.16
N SER A 179 0.34 -7.36 -7.12
CA SER A 179 1.80 -7.42 -7.24
C SER A 179 2.41 -8.06 -6.00
N SER A 180 3.61 -8.62 -6.16
CA SER A 180 4.41 -9.14 -5.04
C SER A 180 5.74 -8.43 -4.97
N HIS A 181 6.20 -8.17 -3.75
CA HIS A 181 7.41 -7.43 -3.48
C HIS A 181 8.20 -8.17 -2.41
N SER A 182 9.46 -8.39 -2.66
CA SER A 182 10.31 -9.14 -1.74
C SER A 182 11.68 -8.50 -1.59
N PHE A 183 12.29 -8.77 -0.44
CA PHE A 183 13.72 -8.65 -0.30
C PHE A 183 14.30 -9.92 0.35
N THR A 184 15.45 -10.34 -0.15
CA THR A 184 16.25 -11.41 0.42
C THR A 184 17.47 -10.81 1.10
N TRP A 185 17.52 -10.96 2.42
CA TRP A 185 18.58 -10.44 3.26
C TRP A 185 19.55 -11.56 3.66
N ARG A 186 20.83 -11.36 3.34
CA ARG A 186 21.92 -12.30 3.61
C ARG A 186 23.14 -11.57 4.19
N PRO A 187 24.09 -12.27 4.79
CA PRO A 187 25.36 -11.65 5.22
C PRO A 187 26.02 -10.90 4.06
N GLY A 188 26.14 -9.57 4.19
CA GLY A 188 26.80 -8.71 3.21
C GLY A 188 26.05 -8.46 1.91
N GLN A 189 24.79 -8.91 1.79
CA GLN A 189 23.97 -8.73 0.58
C GLN A 189 22.49 -8.57 0.88
N ILE A 190 21.82 -7.68 0.15
CA ILE A 190 20.36 -7.61 0.06
C ILE A 190 19.98 -7.60 -1.41
N SER A 191 18.95 -8.39 -1.78
CA SER A 191 18.38 -8.40 -3.13
C SER A 191 16.89 -8.15 -3.05
N TRP A 192 16.38 -7.25 -3.88
CA TRP A 192 14.95 -6.92 -3.98
C TRP A 192 14.40 -7.37 -5.31
N GLU A 193 13.11 -7.71 -5.32
CA GLU A 193 12.38 -8.02 -6.54
C GLU A 193 10.91 -7.63 -6.36
N SER A 194 10.35 -7.00 -7.39
CA SER A 194 8.93 -6.70 -7.54
C SER A 194 8.39 -7.37 -8.79
N ARG A 195 7.23 -8.02 -8.67
CA ARG A 195 6.54 -8.70 -9.77
C ARG A 195 5.08 -8.28 -9.84
N ASP A 196 4.51 -8.27 -11.03
CA ASP A 196 3.07 -8.13 -11.22
C ASP A 196 2.33 -9.42 -10.88
N GLY A 197 0.98 -9.36 -10.87
CA GLY A 197 0.13 -10.50 -10.55
C GLY A 197 0.22 -11.68 -11.55
N ALA A 198 0.80 -11.48 -12.73
CA ALA A 198 1.08 -12.51 -13.72
C ALA A 198 2.50 -13.12 -13.56
N GLY A 199 3.29 -12.61 -12.59
CA GLY A 199 4.66 -13.05 -12.34
C GLY A 199 5.73 -12.33 -13.18
N GLY A 200 5.35 -11.35 -14.01
CA GLY A 200 6.27 -10.50 -14.75
C GLY A 200 7.11 -9.63 -13.82
N VAL A 201 8.42 -9.52 -14.07
CA VAL A 201 9.31 -8.68 -13.26
C VAL A 201 9.04 -7.21 -13.57
N ILE A 202 8.69 -6.43 -12.51
CA ILE A 202 8.53 -4.97 -12.57
C ILE A 202 9.89 -4.31 -12.37
N ALA A 203 10.61 -4.71 -11.31
CA ALA A 203 11.92 -4.19 -10.96
C ALA A 203 12.70 -5.22 -10.14
N ASN A 204 14.03 -5.12 -10.16
CA ASN A 204 14.91 -5.82 -9.23
C ASN A 204 16.14 -4.98 -8.95
N TYR A 205 16.74 -5.17 -7.79
CA TYR A 205 17.96 -4.52 -7.37
C TYR A 205 18.76 -5.42 -6.43
N SER A 206 20.07 -5.21 -6.35
CA SER A 206 20.91 -5.88 -5.37
C SER A 206 21.99 -4.93 -4.86
N TYR A 207 22.16 -4.90 -3.54
CA TYR A 207 23.24 -4.22 -2.88
C TYR A 207 24.15 -5.22 -2.17
N THR A 208 25.46 -5.01 -2.29
CA THR A 208 26.48 -5.80 -1.59
C THR A 208 27.45 -4.86 -0.90
N GLY A 209 27.63 -5.02 0.39
CA GLY A 209 28.52 -4.15 1.18
C GLY A 209 28.76 -4.69 2.59
N SER A 210 29.84 -4.21 3.21
CA SER A 210 30.20 -4.56 4.61
C SER A 210 29.27 -3.89 5.63
N ASP A 211 28.52 -2.89 5.21
CA ASP A 211 27.54 -2.10 5.96
C ASP A 211 26.11 -2.63 5.85
N VAL A 212 25.90 -3.70 5.06
CA VAL A 212 24.64 -4.47 5.12
C VAL A 212 24.36 -4.85 6.56
N PRO A 213 23.19 -4.52 7.13
CA PRO A 213 22.89 -4.76 8.53
C PRO A 213 23.03 -6.24 8.89
N LYS A 214 23.42 -6.48 10.16
CA LYS A 214 23.37 -7.82 10.76
C LYS A 214 22.08 -7.94 11.57
N PRO A 215 21.42 -9.11 11.57
CA PRO A 215 20.22 -9.35 12.38
C PRO A 215 20.42 -9.01 13.84
N GLY A 216 19.33 -8.67 14.50
CA GLY A 216 19.28 -8.34 15.92
C GLY A 216 17.88 -8.52 16.48
N ASP A 217 17.23 -7.41 16.81
CA ASP A 217 15.89 -7.36 17.35
C ASP A 217 14.91 -6.58 16.43
N GLU A 218 15.30 -6.41 15.15
CA GLU A 218 14.43 -5.79 14.16
C GLU A 218 13.15 -6.60 13.97
N ARG A 219 12.06 -5.88 13.76
CA ARG A 219 10.76 -6.47 13.46
C ARG A 219 10.29 -5.98 12.10
N VAL A 220 9.60 -6.84 11.37
CA VAL A 220 8.94 -6.46 10.13
C VAL A 220 7.78 -5.53 10.44
N ARG A 221 7.61 -4.51 9.62
CA ARG A 221 6.56 -3.49 9.75
C ARG A 221 5.92 -3.20 8.40
N LEU A 222 4.65 -2.86 8.43
CA LEU A 222 3.90 -2.35 7.29
C LEU A 222 3.22 -1.06 7.72
N ASN A 223 3.38 0.00 6.95
CA ASN A 223 2.71 1.27 7.23
C ASN A 223 2.13 1.94 5.98
N SER A 224 1.11 2.76 6.18
CA SER A 224 0.63 3.74 5.21
C SER A 224 0.54 5.08 5.92
N TRP A 225 1.27 6.09 5.41
CA TRP A 225 1.48 7.35 6.10
C TRP A 225 1.56 8.54 5.15
N LEU A 226 1.63 9.78 5.70
CA LEU A 226 1.65 11.02 4.94
C LEU A 226 3.04 11.65 4.95
N PHE A 227 3.63 11.83 3.78
CA PHE A 227 4.90 12.52 3.62
C PHE A 227 4.83 13.94 4.19
N ASN A 228 5.74 14.26 5.12
CA ASN A 228 5.76 15.51 5.88
C ASN A 228 4.43 15.82 6.62
N GLY A 229 3.57 14.83 6.87
CA GLY A 229 2.24 15.04 7.44
C GLY A 229 1.26 15.77 6.51
N ALA A 230 1.60 15.94 5.24
CA ALA A 230 0.77 16.65 4.27
C ALA A 230 -0.44 15.80 3.86
N ALA A 231 -1.63 16.37 3.93
CA ALA A 231 -2.86 15.70 3.50
C ALA A 231 -2.77 15.22 2.04
N PRO A 232 -3.49 14.15 1.66
CA PRO A 232 -3.60 13.77 0.26
C PRO A 232 -4.06 14.96 -0.60
N THR A 233 -3.43 15.13 -1.77
CA THR A 233 -3.67 16.28 -2.66
C THR A 233 -5.10 16.36 -3.16
N ASN A 234 -5.75 15.19 -3.31
CA ASN A 234 -7.15 15.06 -3.69
C ASN A 234 -8.13 15.13 -2.51
N SER A 235 -7.63 15.25 -1.27
CA SER A 235 -8.41 15.25 -0.02
C SER A 235 -9.26 14.00 0.20
N LEU A 236 -8.97 12.89 -0.49
CA LEU A 236 -9.64 11.60 -0.32
C LEU A 236 -8.80 10.69 0.59
N ALA A 237 -9.49 9.78 1.28
CA ALA A 237 -8.82 8.71 1.99
C ALA A 237 -8.09 7.79 1.01
N ALA A 238 -6.90 7.31 1.40
CA ALA A 238 -6.18 6.28 0.67
C ALA A 238 -6.29 4.95 1.43
N GLU A 239 -6.40 3.85 0.69
CA GLU A 239 -6.46 2.51 1.25
C GLU A 239 -5.64 1.56 0.40
N VAL A 240 -4.88 0.71 1.05
CA VAL A 240 -4.11 -0.36 0.41
C VAL A 240 -4.51 -1.69 1.03
N THR A 241 -4.70 -2.70 0.17
CA THR A 241 -5.03 -4.07 0.56
C THR A 241 -3.81 -4.96 0.35
N VAL A 242 -3.40 -5.67 1.41
CA VAL A 242 -2.29 -6.61 1.42
C VAL A 242 -2.84 -8.00 1.68
N SER A 243 -2.70 -8.90 0.72
CA SER A 243 -3.26 -10.26 0.85
C SER A 243 -2.39 -11.20 1.66
N SER A 244 -1.08 -11.03 1.66
CA SER A 244 -0.21 -11.91 2.44
C SER A 244 1.15 -11.29 2.78
N PHE A 245 1.72 -11.82 3.88
CA PHE A 245 3.13 -11.74 4.22
C PHE A 245 3.67 -13.15 4.39
N THR A 246 4.87 -13.41 3.85
CA THR A 246 5.58 -14.67 4.09
C THR A 246 7.05 -14.41 4.40
N PHE A 247 7.61 -15.27 5.23
CA PHE A 247 9.04 -15.32 5.52
C PHE A 247 9.57 -16.71 5.20
N THR A 248 10.70 -16.77 4.48
CA THR A 248 11.45 -18.00 4.19
C THR A 248 12.89 -17.80 4.63
N PRO A 249 13.43 -18.65 5.56
CA PRO A 249 14.80 -18.59 6.05
C PRO A 249 15.86 -18.75 4.96
#